data_e4d9928ba52b0400a3dbf79b1530006b
#
_entry.id   e4d9928ba52b0400a3dbf79b1530006b
#
_cell.length_a   1.000
_cell.length_b   1.000
_cell.length_c   1.000
_cell.angle_alpha   90.00
_cell.angle_beta   90.00
_cell.angle_gamma   90.00
#
_symmetry.space_group_name_H-M   'P 1'
#
loop_
_entity.id
_entity.type
_entity.pdbx_description
1 polymer ?
#
loop_
_entity_poly.entity_id
_entity_poly.type
_entity_poly.pdbx_seq_one_letter_code
_entity_poly.pdbx_strand_id
1 'polypeptide(L)'
;MGLVDGLTVVITGAAAGIGRTTALCFAAEGAQVVVSDIDSNGAAETVALIEKKHGKATMVVADVSKPADVTNLIDQAVATYGQIDCAVNNAGIEGKIAPLAEQPDENFDAIISVNLKGTFLCLRAEIAAMIKTGGGTIVNLSSVAGLIGFPGLSPYVASKHGVAGLTKNAALEYAKSGIRVNAVCPGGIDTRMLDSLAEQATGGAQSTGEMMDPLHPIGRIGTPQEVAELIVWLCSPRASFMTGAVIPVDGGFVAQ
;
A
#
# COMPACT_ATOMS: atom_id res chain seq x y z
N MET A 1 2.06 -11.29 -23.19
CA MET A 1 0.87 -10.89 -22.45
C MET A 1 1.26 -10.84 -20.98
N GLY A 2 1.21 -9.67 -20.38
CA GLY A 2 1.61 -9.47 -18.98
C GLY A 2 0.62 -10.09 -17.99
N LEU A 3 1.01 -10.17 -16.71
CA LEU A 3 0.19 -10.78 -15.66
C LEU A 3 -1.16 -10.06 -15.45
N VAL A 4 -1.20 -8.75 -15.75
CA VAL A 4 -2.34 -7.85 -15.51
C VAL A 4 -2.66 -7.02 -16.77
N ASP A 5 -2.36 -7.57 -17.94
CA ASP A 5 -2.51 -6.91 -19.23
C ASP A 5 -3.96 -6.45 -19.47
N GLY A 6 -4.11 -5.16 -19.78
CA GLY A 6 -5.41 -4.50 -20.00
C GLY A 6 -6.22 -4.19 -18.75
N LEU A 7 -5.80 -4.61 -17.54
CA LEU A 7 -6.50 -4.30 -16.30
C LEU A 7 -6.26 -2.85 -15.87
N THR A 8 -7.26 -2.24 -15.25
CA THR A 8 -7.18 -0.92 -14.62
C THR A 8 -6.84 -1.06 -13.14
N VAL A 9 -5.77 -0.41 -12.68
CA VAL A 9 -5.35 -0.40 -11.28
C VAL A 9 -5.33 1.01 -10.70
N VAL A 10 -5.88 1.19 -9.50
CA VAL A 10 -5.74 2.41 -8.69
C VAL A 10 -4.68 2.15 -7.61
N ILE A 11 -3.69 3.05 -7.48
CA ILE A 11 -2.62 2.91 -6.48
C ILE A 11 -2.51 4.21 -5.69
N THR A 12 -2.72 4.15 -4.37
CA THR A 12 -2.58 5.30 -3.47
C THR A 12 -1.17 5.38 -2.89
N GLY A 13 -0.69 6.60 -2.57
CA GLY A 13 0.68 6.78 -2.10
C GLY A 13 1.72 6.45 -3.18
N ALA A 14 1.39 6.73 -4.45
CA ALA A 14 2.18 6.30 -5.60
C ALA A 14 3.21 7.35 -6.09
N ALA A 15 3.44 8.42 -5.33
CA ALA A 15 4.45 9.43 -5.65
C ALA A 15 5.88 8.94 -5.40
N ALA A 16 6.10 7.94 -4.54
CA ALA A 16 7.43 7.46 -4.17
C ALA A 16 7.43 6.01 -3.66
N GLY A 17 8.60 5.48 -3.36
CA GLY A 17 8.80 4.21 -2.63
C GLY A 17 8.07 3.02 -3.23
N ILE A 18 7.42 2.23 -2.36
CA ILE A 18 6.69 1.02 -2.74
C ILE A 18 5.56 1.35 -3.74
N GLY A 19 4.81 2.43 -3.51
CA GLY A 19 3.69 2.81 -4.37
C GLY A 19 4.12 3.15 -5.80
N ARG A 20 5.17 3.96 -5.97
CA ARG A 20 5.77 4.26 -7.28
C ARG A 20 6.26 3.00 -7.97
N THR A 21 7.02 2.17 -7.26
CA THR A 21 7.56 0.94 -7.84
C THR A 21 6.45 -0.02 -8.24
N THR A 22 5.40 -0.12 -7.43
CA THR A 22 4.19 -0.91 -7.76
C THR A 22 3.53 -0.38 -9.03
N ALA A 23 3.37 0.94 -9.17
CA ALA A 23 2.80 1.55 -10.37
C ALA A 23 3.62 1.23 -11.64
N LEU A 24 4.95 1.30 -11.54
CA LEU A 24 5.86 0.93 -12.63
C LEU A 24 5.78 -0.56 -12.99
N CYS A 25 5.66 -1.45 -12.00
CA CYS A 25 5.50 -2.88 -12.22
C CYS A 25 4.17 -3.21 -12.90
N PHE A 26 3.05 -2.64 -12.45
CA PHE A 26 1.75 -2.81 -13.10
C PHE A 26 1.77 -2.36 -14.55
N ALA A 27 2.35 -1.18 -14.81
CA ALA A 27 2.47 -0.67 -16.18
C ALA A 27 3.34 -1.57 -17.06
N ALA A 28 4.45 -2.11 -16.54
CA ALA A 28 5.30 -3.06 -17.26
C ALA A 28 4.59 -4.38 -17.60
N GLU A 29 3.62 -4.79 -16.78
CA GLU A 29 2.76 -5.95 -16.98
C GLU A 29 1.48 -5.64 -17.78
N GLY A 30 1.40 -4.46 -18.42
CA GLY A 30 0.35 -4.07 -19.37
C GLY A 30 -0.88 -3.42 -18.77
N ALA A 31 -0.90 -3.09 -17.48
CA ALA A 31 -2.04 -2.44 -16.82
C ALA A 31 -2.17 -0.95 -17.21
N GLN A 32 -3.39 -0.42 -17.07
CA GLN A 32 -3.71 1.01 -17.08
C GLN A 32 -3.67 1.50 -15.63
N VAL A 33 -2.79 2.47 -15.32
CA VAL A 33 -2.47 2.82 -13.95
C VAL A 33 -3.06 4.19 -13.58
N VAL A 34 -3.84 4.24 -12.50
CA VAL A 34 -4.23 5.47 -11.83
C VAL A 34 -3.28 5.71 -10.67
N VAL A 35 -2.38 6.68 -10.86
CA VAL A 35 -1.38 7.10 -9.86
C VAL A 35 -2.03 8.13 -8.94
N SER A 36 -2.20 7.82 -7.66
CA SER A 36 -2.77 8.75 -6.68
C SER A 36 -1.84 9.03 -5.53
N ASP A 37 -1.71 10.30 -5.19
CA ASP A 37 -0.95 10.78 -4.04
C ASP A 37 -1.43 12.19 -3.64
N ILE A 38 -1.09 12.62 -2.42
CA ILE A 38 -1.22 14.02 -2.00
C ILE A 38 -0.11 14.90 -2.60
N ASP A 39 1.07 14.30 -2.87
CA ASP A 39 2.18 14.94 -3.57
C ASP A 39 1.96 14.88 -5.08
N SER A 40 1.42 15.97 -5.62
CA SER A 40 1.13 16.10 -7.06
C SER A 40 2.40 16.02 -7.93
N ASN A 41 3.54 16.53 -7.45
CA ASN A 41 4.79 16.54 -8.22
C ASN A 41 5.36 15.12 -8.33
N GLY A 42 5.44 14.40 -7.22
CA GLY A 42 5.90 13.01 -7.20
C GLY A 42 4.98 12.08 -7.99
N ALA A 43 3.66 12.31 -7.94
CA ALA A 43 2.69 11.55 -8.73
C ALA A 43 2.84 11.82 -10.23
N ALA A 44 3.04 13.08 -10.64
CA ALA A 44 3.31 13.44 -12.03
C ALA A 44 4.62 12.82 -12.56
N GLU A 45 5.66 12.79 -11.71
CA GLU A 45 6.92 12.10 -12.06
C GLU A 45 6.69 10.60 -12.29
N THR A 46 5.90 9.95 -11.45
CA THR A 46 5.57 8.52 -11.61
C THR A 46 4.83 8.27 -12.92
N VAL A 47 3.86 9.12 -13.30
CA VAL A 47 3.17 9.04 -14.59
C VAL A 47 4.16 9.20 -15.74
N ALA A 48 5.02 10.22 -15.70
CA ALA A 48 6.03 10.45 -16.75
C ALA A 48 7.00 9.26 -16.91
N LEU A 49 7.39 8.60 -15.82
CA LEU A 49 8.22 7.39 -15.86
C LEU A 49 7.51 6.20 -16.53
N ILE A 50 6.20 6.05 -16.31
CA ILE A 50 5.38 5.02 -16.96
C ILE A 50 5.25 5.31 -18.47
N GLU A 51 4.90 6.54 -18.83
CA GLU A 51 4.70 6.96 -20.23
C GLU A 51 6.00 6.87 -21.05
N LYS A 52 7.14 7.19 -20.43
CA LYS A 52 8.47 7.03 -21.05
C LYS A 52 8.75 5.59 -21.48
N LYS A 53 8.12 4.62 -20.84
CA LYS A 53 8.20 3.18 -21.18
C LYS A 53 7.00 2.70 -22.01
N HIS A 54 6.25 3.63 -22.60
CA HIS A 54 5.04 3.37 -23.40
C HIS A 54 3.89 2.71 -22.60
N GLY A 55 3.91 2.79 -21.27
CA GLY A 55 2.79 2.40 -20.42
C GLY A 55 1.67 3.45 -20.43
N LYS A 56 0.50 3.07 -19.90
CA LYS A 56 -0.66 3.97 -19.78
C LYS A 56 -0.87 4.34 -18.32
N ALA A 57 -0.85 5.63 -18.03
CA ALA A 57 -1.12 6.13 -16.68
C ALA A 57 -1.90 7.45 -16.71
N THR A 58 -2.62 7.70 -15.62
CA THR A 58 -3.22 9.00 -15.32
C THR A 58 -2.97 9.35 -13.86
N MET A 59 -2.97 10.63 -13.52
CA MET A 59 -2.77 11.11 -12.16
C MET A 59 -4.10 11.64 -11.60
N VAL A 60 -4.37 11.30 -10.32
CA VAL A 60 -5.44 11.92 -9.53
C VAL A 60 -4.87 12.29 -8.16
N VAL A 61 -4.82 13.58 -7.84
CA VAL A 61 -4.39 14.06 -6.52
C VAL A 61 -5.49 13.79 -5.51
N ALA A 62 -5.17 13.08 -4.43
CA ALA A 62 -6.12 12.76 -3.38
C ALA A 62 -5.44 12.59 -2.02
N ASP A 63 -6.06 13.15 -0.97
CA ASP A 63 -5.78 12.86 0.42
C ASP A 63 -6.72 11.73 0.88
N VAL A 64 -6.18 10.53 1.09
CA VAL A 64 -6.98 9.35 1.46
C VAL A 64 -7.72 9.51 2.79
N SER A 65 -7.32 10.44 3.65
CA SER A 65 -8.02 10.75 4.90
C SER A 65 -9.35 11.50 4.69
N LYS A 66 -9.57 12.03 3.47
CA LYS A 66 -10.74 12.84 3.10
C LYS A 66 -11.72 12.03 2.24
N PRO A 67 -12.95 11.81 2.72
CA PRO A 67 -13.95 11.03 1.96
C PRO A 67 -14.25 11.57 0.55
N ALA A 68 -14.28 12.90 0.39
CA ALA A 68 -14.55 13.53 -0.89
C ALA A 68 -13.43 13.27 -1.91
N ASP A 69 -12.16 13.32 -1.48
CA ASP A 69 -11.01 13.07 -2.35
C ASP A 69 -11.00 11.62 -2.81
N VAL A 70 -11.29 10.67 -1.89
CA VAL A 70 -11.38 9.24 -2.23
C VAL A 70 -12.53 8.99 -3.23
N THR A 71 -13.70 9.61 -3.03
CA THR A 71 -14.80 9.49 -3.98
C THR A 71 -14.39 10.02 -5.36
N ASN A 72 -13.79 11.21 -5.41
CA ASN A 72 -13.28 11.79 -6.66
C ASN A 72 -12.23 10.91 -7.33
N LEU A 73 -11.30 10.30 -6.57
CA LEU A 73 -10.29 9.38 -7.11
C LEU A 73 -10.95 8.22 -7.87
N ILE A 74 -11.92 7.56 -7.25
CA ILE A 74 -12.61 6.41 -7.84
C ILE A 74 -13.47 6.84 -9.05
N ASP A 75 -14.18 7.95 -8.95
CA ASP A 75 -14.99 8.48 -10.06
C ASP A 75 -14.12 8.85 -11.28
N GLN A 76 -12.95 9.49 -11.06
CA GLN A 76 -11.99 9.81 -12.11
C GLN A 76 -11.39 8.55 -12.75
N ALA A 77 -11.05 7.54 -11.95
CA ALA A 77 -10.54 6.26 -12.44
C ALA A 77 -11.56 5.58 -13.37
N VAL A 78 -12.83 5.51 -12.95
CA VAL A 78 -13.93 4.94 -13.74
C VAL A 78 -14.23 5.78 -14.98
N ALA A 79 -14.21 7.11 -14.86
CA ALA A 79 -14.44 7.99 -16.01
C ALA A 79 -13.35 7.85 -17.08
N THR A 80 -12.09 7.61 -16.66
CA THR A 80 -10.94 7.51 -17.57
C THR A 80 -10.83 6.15 -18.24
N TYR A 81 -11.04 5.07 -17.50
CA TYR A 81 -10.75 3.70 -17.96
C TYR A 81 -11.97 2.77 -17.97
N GLY A 82 -13.14 3.26 -17.56
CA GLY A 82 -14.41 2.52 -17.60
C GLY A 82 -14.70 1.67 -16.37
N GLN A 83 -13.67 1.09 -15.73
CA GLN A 83 -13.80 0.24 -14.57
C GLN A 83 -12.52 0.24 -13.72
N ILE A 84 -12.59 -0.39 -12.54
CA ILE A 84 -11.45 -0.68 -11.68
C ILE A 84 -11.39 -2.20 -11.49
N ASP A 85 -10.31 -2.83 -11.95
CA ASP A 85 -10.07 -4.27 -11.79
C ASP A 85 -9.21 -4.56 -10.56
N CYS A 86 -8.25 -3.66 -10.28
CA CYS A 86 -7.32 -3.78 -9.16
C CYS A 86 -7.25 -2.48 -8.37
N ALA A 87 -7.02 -2.61 -7.06
CA ALA A 87 -6.70 -1.47 -6.21
C ALA A 87 -5.57 -1.82 -5.24
N VAL A 88 -4.68 -0.86 -4.99
CA VAL A 88 -3.56 -1.00 -4.05
C VAL A 88 -3.59 0.16 -3.05
N ASN A 89 -4.03 -0.14 -1.83
CA ASN A 89 -4.11 0.82 -0.74
C ASN A 89 -2.76 0.89 -0.03
N ASN A 90 -1.84 1.68 -0.61
CA ASN A 90 -0.47 1.80 -0.14
C ASN A 90 -0.20 3.09 0.66
N ALA A 91 -1.00 4.14 0.51
CA ALA A 91 -0.81 5.40 1.23
C ALA A 91 -0.69 5.19 2.75
N GLY A 92 0.33 5.79 3.36
CA GLY A 92 0.57 5.68 4.79
C GLY A 92 1.70 6.57 5.27
N ILE A 93 1.72 6.83 6.57
CA ILE A 93 2.76 7.59 7.29
C ILE A 93 3.24 6.79 8.49
N GLU A 94 4.51 7.00 8.87
CA GLU A 94 5.16 6.36 10.02
C GLU A 94 4.87 7.07 11.35
N GLY A 95 4.77 8.39 11.31
CA GLY A 95 4.60 9.23 12.50
C GLY A 95 5.88 9.41 13.32
N LYS A 96 5.71 9.73 14.61
CA LYS A 96 6.83 9.97 15.54
C LYS A 96 7.08 8.77 16.43
N ILE A 97 8.36 8.47 16.68
CA ILE A 97 8.77 7.45 17.65
C ILE A 97 8.70 8.06 19.05
N ALA A 98 7.90 7.46 19.93
CA ALA A 98 7.83 7.81 21.36
C ALA A 98 7.26 6.63 22.17
N PRO A 99 7.61 6.47 23.46
CA PRO A 99 6.94 5.53 24.35
C PRO A 99 5.43 5.77 24.40
N LEU A 100 4.64 4.71 24.60
CA LEU A 100 3.17 4.78 24.57
C LEU A 100 2.60 5.89 25.47
N ALA A 101 3.15 6.04 26.68
CA ALA A 101 2.69 7.06 27.64
C ALA A 101 3.06 8.49 27.24
N GLU A 102 3.92 8.66 26.27
CA GLU A 102 4.43 9.96 25.79
C GLU A 102 3.98 10.27 24.35
N GLN A 103 3.18 9.39 23.74
CA GLN A 103 2.67 9.59 22.39
C GLN A 103 1.72 10.81 22.36
N PRO A 104 1.99 11.82 21.50
CA PRO A 104 1.06 12.92 21.33
C PRO A 104 -0.26 12.46 20.68
N ASP A 105 -1.40 13.00 21.14
CA ASP A 105 -2.71 12.69 20.56
C ASP A 105 -2.76 13.02 19.07
N GLU A 106 -2.13 14.11 18.64
CA GLU A 106 -2.08 14.54 17.23
C GLU A 106 -1.32 13.52 16.35
N ASN A 107 -0.29 12.86 16.91
CA ASN A 107 0.43 11.80 16.20
C ASN A 107 -0.45 10.56 16.00
N PHE A 108 -1.19 10.18 17.05
CA PHE A 108 -2.16 9.09 16.97
C PHE A 108 -3.24 9.40 15.92
N ASP A 109 -3.89 10.56 16.02
CA ASP A 109 -4.96 10.97 15.13
C ASP A 109 -4.52 11.02 13.65
N ALA A 110 -3.34 11.57 13.38
CA ALA A 110 -2.79 11.65 12.04
C ALA A 110 -2.57 10.24 11.45
N ILE A 111 -1.92 9.34 12.19
CA ILE A 111 -1.64 7.98 11.73
C ILE A 111 -2.92 7.19 11.50
N ILE A 112 -3.86 7.23 12.45
CA ILE A 112 -5.15 6.54 12.30
C ILE A 112 -5.95 7.10 11.13
N SER A 113 -5.94 8.43 10.96
CA SER A 113 -6.67 9.09 9.87
C SER A 113 -6.15 8.67 8.48
N VAL A 114 -4.84 8.60 8.30
CA VAL A 114 -4.24 8.24 7.01
C VAL A 114 -4.23 6.71 6.83
N ASN A 115 -3.58 5.99 7.74
CA ASN A 115 -3.28 4.57 7.53
C ASN A 115 -4.51 3.66 7.65
N LEU A 116 -5.37 3.90 8.64
CA LEU A 116 -6.50 3.01 8.93
C LEU A 116 -7.80 3.53 8.30
N LYS A 117 -8.19 4.78 8.64
CA LYS A 117 -9.41 5.37 8.09
C LYS A 117 -9.27 5.57 6.58
N GLY A 118 -8.10 6.00 6.08
CA GLY A 118 -7.84 6.14 4.64
C GLY A 118 -8.03 4.81 3.91
N THR A 119 -7.44 3.73 4.40
CA THR A 119 -7.65 2.37 3.85
C THR A 119 -9.13 1.97 3.88
N PHE A 120 -9.84 2.25 4.97
CA PHE A 120 -11.28 1.99 5.07
C PHE A 120 -12.08 2.76 4.02
N LEU A 121 -11.78 4.04 3.80
CA LEU A 121 -12.48 4.88 2.82
C LEU A 121 -12.23 4.38 1.39
N CYS A 122 -10.98 4.02 1.07
CA CYS A 122 -10.61 3.46 -0.22
C CYS A 122 -11.32 2.12 -0.45
N LEU A 123 -11.21 1.16 0.47
CA LEU A 123 -11.91 -0.13 0.40
C LEU A 123 -13.40 0.04 0.11
N ARG A 124 -14.07 0.93 0.84
CA ARG A 124 -15.50 1.18 0.68
C ARG A 124 -15.86 1.68 -0.72
N ALA A 125 -15.08 2.60 -1.27
CA ALA A 125 -15.33 3.19 -2.58
C ALA A 125 -14.96 2.22 -3.72
N GLU A 126 -13.83 1.53 -3.59
CA GLU A 126 -13.35 0.52 -4.53
C GLU A 126 -14.30 -0.66 -4.65
N ILE A 127 -14.73 -1.22 -3.53
CA ILE A 127 -15.70 -2.32 -3.48
C ILE A 127 -17.02 -1.90 -4.14
N ALA A 128 -17.51 -0.70 -3.84
CA ALA A 128 -18.74 -0.20 -4.44
C ALA A 128 -18.64 -0.02 -5.98
N ALA A 129 -17.45 0.30 -6.49
CA ALA A 129 -17.19 0.36 -7.93
C ALA A 129 -17.07 -1.05 -8.53
N MET A 130 -16.28 -1.94 -7.91
CA MET A 130 -16.01 -3.30 -8.40
C MET A 130 -17.27 -4.19 -8.44
N ILE A 131 -18.20 -4.04 -7.50
CA ILE A 131 -19.48 -4.77 -7.53
C ILE A 131 -20.26 -4.50 -8.83
N LYS A 132 -20.21 -3.28 -9.35
CA LYS A 132 -20.95 -2.89 -10.56
C LYS A 132 -20.38 -3.55 -11.83
N THR A 133 -19.12 -3.94 -11.80
CA THR A 133 -18.40 -4.54 -12.94
C THR A 133 -18.15 -6.05 -12.79
N GLY A 134 -18.64 -6.66 -11.70
CA GLY A 134 -18.64 -8.11 -11.50
C GLY A 134 -17.45 -8.64 -10.69
N GLY A 135 -16.68 -7.78 -10.03
CA GLY A 135 -15.60 -8.19 -9.14
C GLY A 135 -14.32 -7.39 -9.29
N GLY A 136 -13.26 -7.84 -8.63
CA GLY A 136 -11.95 -7.20 -8.66
C GLY A 136 -10.98 -7.74 -7.60
N THR A 137 -9.83 -7.11 -7.49
CA THR A 137 -8.82 -7.49 -6.49
C THR A 137 -8.27 -6.28 -5.76
N ILE A 138 -8.23 -6.34 -4.44
CA ILE A 138 -7.68 -5.27 -3.60
C ILE A 138 -6.50 -5.82 -2.79
N VAL A 139 -5.40 -5.08 -2.79
CA VAL A 139 -4.23 -5.34 -1.93
C VAL A 139 -4.02 -4.15 -1.00
N ASN A 140 -4.07 -4.39 0.30
CA ASN A 140 -3.80 -3.39 1.32
C ASN A 140 -2.37 -3.50 1.82
N LEU A 141 -1.65 -2.37 1.94
CA LEU A 141 -0.32 -2.32 2.56
C LEU A 141 -0.47 -2.23 4.09
N SER A 142 -0.29 -3.40 4.75
CA SER A 142 -0.05 -3.45 6.17
C SER A 142 1.45 -3.24 6.46
N SER A 143 2.05 -4.02 7.33
CA SER A 143 3.46 -4.03 7.72
C SER A 143 3.69 -5.27 8.58
N VAL A 144 4.93 -5.68 8.81
CA VAL A 144 5.28 -6.56 9.95
C VAL A 144 4.75 -5.99 11.28
N ALA A 145 4.65 -4.67 11.40
CA ALA A 145 3.99 -3.99 12.52
C ALA A 145 2.47 -4.21 12.60
N GLY A 146 1.86 -4.85 11.62
CA GLY A 146 0.48 -5.36 11.65
C GLY A 146 0.39 -6.82 12.10
N LEU A 147 1.53 -7.46 12.40
CA LEU A 147 1.64 -8.85 12.86
C LEU A 147 2.25 -8.94 14.26
N ILE A 148 3.17 -8.05 14.58
CA ILE A 148 3.88 -7.99 15.86
C ILE A 148 3.91 -6.56 16.41
N GLY A 149 4.31 -6.41 17.68
CA GLY A 149 4.52 -5.10 18.31
C GLY A 149 5.87 -4.49 17.97
N PHE A 150 5.91 -3.16 17.91
CA PHE A 150 7.14 -2.37 17.78
C PHE A 150 7.18 -1.30 18.87
N PRO A 151 8.14 -1.36 19.81
CA PRO A 151 8.32 -0.32 20.81
C PRO A 151 8.46 1.07 20.16
N GLY A 152 7.78 2.05 20.71
CA GLY A 152 7.82 3.43 20.22
C GLY A 152 6.88 3.77 19.06
N LEU A 153 6.25 2.78 18.41
CA LEU A 153 5.40 2.96 17.23
C LEU A 153 3.93 2.57 17.48
N SER A 154 3.42 2.77 18.69
CA SER A 154 2.07 2.29 19.10
C SER A 154 0.95 2.70 18.15
N PRO A 155 0.82 3.96 17.67
CA PRO A 155 -0.23 4.34 16.73
C PRO A 155 -0.08 3.64 15.37
N TYR A 156 1.16 3.50 14.89
CA TYR A 156 1.44 2.81 13.64
C TYR A 156 1.09 1.32 13.73
N VAL A 157 1.53 0.64 14.80
CA VAL A 157 1.19 -0.77 15.10
C VAL A 157 -0.32 -0.95 15.13
N ALA A 158 -1.05 -0.12 15.86
CA ALA A 158 -2.51 -0.18 15.93
C ALA A 158 -3.15 -0.01 14.55
N SER A 159 -2.68 0.96 13.75
CA SER A 159 -3.19 1.20 12.40
C SER A 159 -3.00 -0.01 11.48
N LYS A 160 -1.79 -0.63 11.50
CA LYS A 160 -1.45 -1.74 10.62
C LYS A 160 -2.12 -3.06 11.02
N HIS A 161 -2.33 -3.31 12.31
CA HIS A 161 -3.22 -4.39 12.80
C HIS A 161 -4.67 -4.16 12.35
N GLY A 162 -5.16 -2.91 12.42
CA GLY A 162 -6.48 -2.55 11.92
C GLY A 162 -6.65 -2.80 10.42
N VAL A 163 -5.65 -2.50 9.60
CA VAL A 163 -5.64 -2.80 8.15
C VAL A 163 -5.73 -4.30 7.90
N ALA A 164 -4.98 -5.13 8.66
CA ALA A 164 -5.09 -6.59 8.56
C ALA A 164 -6.49 -7.08 8.94
N GLY A 165 -7.12 -6.48 9.96
CA GLY A 165 -8.51 -6.75 10.35
C GLY A 165 -9.51 -6.40 9.25
N LEU A 166 -9.43 -5.18 8.69
CA LEU A 166 -10.28 -4.72 7.56
C LEU A 166 -10.14 -5.65 6.35
N THR A 167 -8.92 -6.09 6.03
CA THR A 167 -8.64 -7.02 4.93
C THR A 167 -9.40 -8.32 5.07
N LYS A 168 -9.32 -8.96 6.25
CA LYS A 168 -10.01 -10.22 6.53
C LYS A 168 -11.52 -10.06 6.45
N ASN A 169 -12.06 -8.99 7.03
CA ASN A 169 -13.49 -8.72 7.04
C ASN A 169 -14.03 -8.49 5.62
N ALA A 170 -13.39 -7.61 4.85
CA ALA A 170 -13.79 -7.33 3.47
C ALA A 170 -13.68 -8.58 2.57
N ALA A 171 -12.66 -9.41 2.75
CA ALA A 171 -12.53 -10.68 2.03
C ALA A 171 -13.73 -11.62 2.28
N LEU A 172 -14.18 -11.74 3.53
CA LEU A 172 -15.32 -12.59 3.89
C LEU A 172 -16.65 -12.04 3.35
N GLU A 173 -16.84 -10.72 3.43
CA GLU A 173 -18.10 -10.09 3.01
C GLU A 173 -18.28 -10.13 1.48
N TYR A 174 -17.21 -9.95 0.70
CA TYR A 174 -17.30 -9.70 -0.73
C TYR A 174 -16.75 -10.82 -1.63
N ALA A 175 -16.30 -11.95 -1.06
CA ALA A 175 -15.82 -13.10 -1.86
C ALA A 175 -16.87 -13.60 -2.88
N LYS A 176 -18.14 -13.68 -2.46
CA LYS A 176 -19.24 -14.10 -3.35
C LYS A 176 -19.60 -13.07 -4.43
N SER A 177 -19.13 -11.85 -4.28
CA SER A 177 -19.26 -10.77 -5.27
C SER A 177 -18.08 -10.76 -6.26
N GLY A 178 -17.22 -11.78 -6.22
CA GLY A 178 -16.05 -11.87 -7.09
C GLY A 178 -14.89 -10.96 -6.69
N ILE A 179 -14.89 -10.41 -5.46
CA ILE A 179 -13.84 -9.51 -4.98
C ILE A 179 -12.90 -10.28 -4.05
N ARG A 180 -11.60 -10.25 -4.37
CA ARG A 180 -10.53 -10.77 -3.48
C ARG A 180 -9.86 -9.60 -2.77
N VAL A 181 -9.61 -9.74 -1.47
CA VAL A 181 -8.93 -8.72 -0.67
C VAL A 181 -7.82 -9.39 0.14
N ASN A 182 -6.57 -8.95 -0.05
CA ASN A 182 -5.41 -9.46 0.67
C ASN A 182 -4.58 -8.30 1.25
N ALA A 183 -3.75 -8.58 2.24
CA ALA A 183 -2.79 -7.62 2.77
C ALA A 183 -1.37 -8.12 2.57
N VAL A 184 -0.47 -7.21 2.22
CA VAL A 184 0.98 -7.44 2.21
C VAL A 184 1.57 -6.75 3.43
N CYS A 185 2.50 -7.43 4.12
CA CYS A 185 3.16 -6.97 5.33
C CYS A 185 4.68 -6.89 5.08
N PRO A 186 5.18 -5.76 4.52
CA PRO A 186 6.60 -5.57 4.34
C PRO A 186 7.36 -5.50 5.67
N GLY A 187 8.59 -6.02 5.67
CA GLY A 187 9.60 -5.75 6.69
C GLY A 187 10.26 -4.40 6.50
N GLY A 188 11.55 -4.28 6.84
CA GLY A 188 12.36 -3.13 6.47
C GLY A 188 12.57 -3.08 4.96
N ILE A 189 12.07 -2.04 4.30
CA ILE A 189 12.19 -1.84 2.85
C ILE A 189 12.91 -0.52 2.59
N ASP A 190 13.89 -0.52 1.69
CA ASP A 190 14.69 0.63 1.29
C ASP A 190 13.80 1.74 0.71
N THR A 191 13.42 2.67 1.59
CA THR A 191 12.51 3.79 1.29
C THR A 191 12.78 4.96 2.23
N ARG A 192 12.41 6.16 1.80
CA ARG A 192 12.47 7.37 2.65
C ARG A 192 11.77 7.19 4.00
N MET A 193 10.68 6.41 4.07
CA MET A 193 9.99 6.13 5.34
C MET A 193 10.89 5.38 6.32
N LEU A 194 11.63 4.39 5.84
CA LEU A 194 12.56 3.63 6.68
C LEU A 194 13.75 4.49 7.10
N ASP A 195 14.26 5.35 6.21
CA ASP A 195 15.33 6.31 6.55
C ASP A 195 14.88 7.30 7.63
N SER A 196 13.66 7.82 7.52
CA SER A 196 13.05 8.70 8.55
C SER A 196 12.96 8.00 9.92
N LEU A 197 12.56 6.73 9.95
CA LEU A 197 12.51 5.93 11.18
C LEU A 197 13.91 5.70 11.76
N ALA A 198 14.90 5.39 10.93
CA ALA A 198 16.29 5.20 11.35
C ALA A 198 16.87 6.50 11.94
N GLU A 199 16.63 7.62 11.28
CA GLU A 199 17.04 8.95 11.77
C GLU A 199 16.39 9.27 13.12
N GLN A 200 15.08 9.04 13.28
CA GLN A 200 14.38 9.26 14.55
C GLN A 200 14.90 8.35 15.68
N ALA A 201 15.21 7.09 15.36
CA ALA A 201 15.63 6.10 16.36
C ALA A 201 17.07 6.31 16.83
N THR A 202 17.96 6.76 15.95
CA THR A 202 19.41 6.81 16.18
C THR A 202 19.98 8.22 16.24
N GLY A 203 19.18 9.25 15.88
CA GLY A 203 19.67 10.63 15.71
C GLY A 203 20.73 10.75 14.61
N GLY A 204 20.69 9.86 13.60
CA GLY A 204 21.68 9.79 12.53
C GLY A 204 22.98 9.05 12.88
N ALA A 205 23.05 8.41 14.05
CA ALA A 205 24.26 7.72 14.48
C ALA A 205 24.51 6.40 13.71
N GLN A 206 23.47 5.83 13.10
CA GLN A 206 23.54 4.61 12.28
C GLN A 206 22.82 4.81 10.98
N SER A 207 23.29 4.19 9.91
CA SER A 207 22.55 4.08 8.66
C SER A 207 21.36 3.12 8.81
N THR A 208 20.38 3.25 7.92
CA THR A 208 19.20 2.38 7.87
C THR A 208 19.59 0.90 7.79
N GLY A 209 20.59 0.55 6.97
CA GLY A 209 21.10 -0.82 6.84
C GLY A 209 21.72 -1.33 8.13
N GLU A 210 22.62 -0.55 8.76
CA GLU A 210 23.26 -0.95 10.03
C GLU A 210 22.25 -1.24 11.15
N MET A 211 21.13 -0.50 11.17
CA MET A 211 20.07 -0.69 12.16
C MET A 211 19.16 -1.88 11.82
N MET A 212 18.80 -2.05 10.56
CA MET A 212 17.71 -2.93 10.16
C MET A 212 18.16 -4.29 9.58
N ASP A 213 19.31 -4.36 8.90
CA ASP A 213 19.79 -5.62 8.31
C ASP A 213 19.90 -6.78 9.32
N PRO A 214 20.44 -6.55 10.56
CA PRO A 214 20.53 -7.63 11.54
C PRO A 214 19.19 -8.18 12.04
N LEU A 215 18.10 -7.43 11.83
CA LEU A 215 16.76 -7.86 12.23
C LEU A 215 16.10 -8.80 11.20
N HIS A 216 16.67 -8.89 10.00
CA HIS A 216 16.18 -9.75 8.93
C HIS A 216 17.08 -11.00 8.79
N PRO A 217 16.56 -12.22 9.02
CA PRO A 217 17.35 -13.44 8.86
C PRO A 217 18.05 -13.59 7.50
N ILE A 218 17.49 -13.00 6.44
CA ILE A 218 18.12 -12.96 5.12
C ILE A 218 19.36 -12.06 5.04
N GLY A 219 19.65 -11.26 6.09
CA GLY A 219 20.85 -10.43 6.24
C GLY A 219 20.82 -9.07 5.53
N ARG A 220 19.64 -8.61 5.08
CA ARG A 220 19.46 -7.29 4.46
C ARG A 220 18.02 -6.81 4.54
N ILE A 221 17.80 -5.52 4.41
CA ILE A 221 16.48 -4.97 4.10
C ILE A 221 16.03 -5.37 2.70
N GLY A 222 14.71 -5.33 2.47
CA GLY A 222 14.13 -5.58 1.16
C GLY A 222 14.14 -4.34 0.26
N THR A 223 13.83 -4.55 -1.01
CA THR A 223 13.65 -3.50 -2.00
C THR A 223 12.17 -3.25 -2.27
N PRO A 224 11.76 -2.04 -2.70
CA PRO A 224 10.40 -1.78 -3.16
C PRO A 224 9.93 -2.74 -4.27
N GLN A 225 10.87 -3.20 -5.11
CA GLN A 225 10.59 -4.13 -6.20
C GLN A 225 10.10 -5.49 -5.68
N GLU A 226 10.72 -6.04 -4.63
CA GLU A 226 10.33 -7.33 -4.04
C GLU A 226 8.90 -7.30 -3.49
N VAL A 227 8.48 -6.17 -2.94
CA VAL A 227 7.09 -5.96 -2.48
C VAL A 227 6.14 -5.80 -3.66
N ALA A 228 6.51 -4.99 -4.65
CA ALA A 228 5.68 -4.69 -5.83
C ALA A 228 5.37 -5.95 -6.65
N GLU A 229 6.34 -6.85 -6.84
CA GLU A 229 6.15 -8.11 -7.57
C GLU A 229 5.10 -9.00 -6.93
N LEU A 230 5.10 -9.13 -5.60
CA LEU A 230 4.05 -9.86 -4.90
C LEU A 230 2.68 -9.19 -5.06
N ILE A 231 2.61 -7.85 -4.99
CA ILE A 231 1.36 -7.10 -5.15
C ILE A 231 0.76 -7.36 -6.54
N VAL A 232 1.57 -7.25 -7.60
CA VAL A 232 1.14 -7.53 -8.99
C VAL A 232 0.67 -8.98 -9.12
N TRP A 233 1.40 -9.94 -8.55
CA TRP A 233 0.99 -11.34 -8.58
C TRP A 233 -0.34 -11.59 -7.87
N LEU A 234 -0.55 -10.98 -6.69
CA LEU A 234 -1.82 -11.07 -5.94
C LEU A 234 -3.00 -10.48 -6.73
N CYS A 235 -2.77 -9.44 -7.52
CA CYS A 235 -3.78 -8.84 -8.38
C CYS A 235 -4.06 -9.67 -9.64
N SER A 236 -3.16 -10.57 -10.01
CA SER A 236 -3.31 -11.39 -11.21
C SER A 236 -4.30 -12.57 -11.04
N PRO A 237 -4.79 -13.17 -12.13
CA PRO A 237 -5.58 -14.40 -12.08
C PRO A 237 -4.85 -15.60 -11.46
N ARG A 238 -3.52 -15.56 -11.37
CA ARG A 238 -2.71 -16.63 -10.76
C ARG A 238 -2.94 -16.79 -9.27
N ALA A 239 -3.41 -15.73 -8.59
CA ALA A 239 -3.77 -15.73 -7.17
C ALA A 239 -5.28 -15.96 -6.94
N SER A 240 -6.00 -16.57 -7.87
CA SER A 240 -7.48 -16.67 -7.87
C SER A 240 -8.08 -17.34 -6.63
N PHE A 241 -7.32 -18.17 -5.90
CA PHE A 241 -7.79 -18.83 -4.67
C PHE A 241 -7.29 -18.16 -3.38
N MET A 242 -6.69 -16.94 -3.49
CA MET A 242 -6.19 -16.18 -2.34
C MET A 242 -7.09 -14.99 -2.03
N THR A 243 -7.74 -15.03 -0.87
CA THR A 243 -8.48 -13.91 -0.29
C THR A 243 -8.40 -13.96 1.24
N GLY A 244 -8.36 -12.81 1.92
CA GLY A 244 -8.24 -12.68 3.36
C GLY A 244 -6.84 -12.99 3.92
N ALA A 245 -5.85 -13.23 3.06
CA ALA A 245 -4.49 -13.50 3.48
C ALA A 245 -3.78 -12.22 3.95
N VAL A 246 -2.93 -12.38 4.97
CA VAL A 246 -2.05 -11.33 5.51
C VAL A 246 -0.62 -11.87 5.38
N ILE A 247 0.12 -11.38 4.38
CA ILE A 247 1.31 -12.05 3.83
C ILE A 247 2.56 -11.23 4.14
N PRO A 248 3.50 -11.75 4.96
CA PRO A 248 4.78 -11.08 5.18
C PRO A 248 5.69 -11.13 3.94
N VAL A 249 6.39 -10.01 3.68
CA VAL A 249 7.51 -9.89 2.72
C VAL A 249 8.63 -9.21 3.51
N ASP A 250 9.36 -9.98 4.28
CA ASP A 250 10.10 -9.46 5.42
C ASP A 250 11.46 -10.13 5.65
N GLY A 251 11.95 -10.93 4.72
CA GLY A 251 13.21 -11.64 4.88
C GLY A 251 13.28 -12.55 6.09
N GLY A 252 12.13 -13.03 6.59
CA GLY A 252 12.03 -13.92 7.76
C GLY A 252 11.91 -13.18 9.10
N PHE A 253 11.72 -11.87 9.09
CA PHE A 253 11.68 -11.03 10.31
C PHE A 253 10.68 -11.53 11.35
N VAL A 254 9.46 -11.93 10.94
CA VAL A 254 8.41 -12.41 11.87
C VAL A 254 8.37 -13.93 12.03
N ALA A 255 9.28 -14.67 11.43
CA ALA A 255 9.35 -16.13 11.51
C ALA A 255 10.13 -16.65 12.73
N GLN A 256 10.71 -15.78 13.54
CA GLN A 256 11.58 -16.08 14.69
C GLN A 256 10.89 -15.82 16.02
#